data_3be76d6725fcd7d5830b3a1f53d20bcd
#
_entry.id   3be76d6725fcd7d5830b3a1f53d20bcd
#
_cell.length_a   1.000
_cell.length_b   1.000
_cell.length_c   1.000
_cell.angle_alpha   90.00
_cell.angle_beta   90.00
_cell.angle_gamma   90.00
#
_symmetry.space_group_name_H-M   'P 1'
#
loop_
_entity.id
_entity.type
_entity.pdbx_description
1 polymer ?
#
loop_
_entity_poly.entity_id
_entity_poly.type
_entity_poly.pdbx_seq_one_letter_code
_entity_poly.pdbx_strand_id
1 'polypeptide(L)'
;MRPARGLQAVVLGGVLGATVCAPAMARSSGCAGRSRPPGRPLRVGVKIYERHGDVQRLFADFADLGFNTLFVSEALAGDREFRELARRNSMAVFLIEPVFQAPDELKERPDLFAVTDAGTPARDDWVAFACPTREEYRRSRAEAIARAASRLEPDGLSLDFIRYFAYWERVGPERTYESLPRTCYCPTCLECFSRESGLRLPSDGRAPAQAAVWIEANHLEAWTRWKCQVISSMVEDVTGRVRAARPGLQINLHAVPWRRDDFGGALRKVVAQDLPTLSRMTDFVSPMCYSAMLRRKPSWIASVVKDFAGQSSSPVLPSIQVKEYYPGDRTLDAAEFEACLRAALEPPSAGVVFWSWDLIDKAPQNRRVIERLSSSWK
;
A
#
# COMPACT_ATOMS: atom_id res chain seq x y z
N MET A 1 55.39 43.93 -23.27
CA MET A 1 55.48 45.34 -22.88
C MET A 1 54.45 45.63 -21.81
N ARG A 2 54.88 45.99 -20.61
CA ARG A 2 54.10 46.66 -19.53
C ARG A 2 53.90 48.11 -19.89
N PRO A 3 53.06 48.95 -19.24
CA PRO A 3 52.72 49.03 -17.81
C PRO A 3 51.19 49.24 -17.50
N ALA A 4 50.60 49.02 -16.37
CA ALA A 4 50.76 49.45 -14.96
C ALA A 4 49.92 50.73 -14.57
N ARG A 5 49.33 50.66 -13.33
CA ARG A 5 48.79 51.69 -12.40
C ARG A 5 47.28 51.90 -12.45
N GLY A 6 46.58 52.04 -11.33
CA GLY A 6 46.97 52.25 -9.97
C GLY A 6 45.80 52.24 -8.98
N LEU A 7 46.13 52.14 -7.73
CA LEU A 7 45.32 52.18 -6.49
C LEU A 7 44.38 53.38 -6.36
N GLN A 8 43.26 53.18 -5.64
CA GLN A 8 43.02 54.00 -4.42
C GLN A 8 42.00 53.31 -3.48
N ALA A 9 42.43 53.14 -2.24
CA ALA A 9 41.62 52.69 -1.11
C ALA A 9 40.94 53.90 -0.43
N VAL A 10 39.70 53.71 0.06
CA VAL A 10 39.16 54.55 1.12
C VAL A 10 38.57 53.64 2.18
N VAL A 11 39.13 53.76 3.38
CA VAL A 11 38.70 53.19 4.67
C VAL A 11 37.82 54.21 5.38
N LEU A 12 36.73 53.77 5.97
CA LEU A 12 36.03 54.32 7.17
C LEU A 12 34.84 53.39 7.39
N GLY A 13 34.63 52.72 8.44
CA GLY A 13 34.74 53.03 9.85
C GLY A 13 33.50 52.47 10.53
N GLY A 14 33.62 51.37 11.25
CA GLY A 14 32.99 50.81 12.42
C GLY A 14 31.52 51.08 12.75
N VAL A 15 30.81 49.96 13.06
CA VAL A 15 30.12 49.82 14.39
C VAL A 15 29.83 48.28 14.57
N LEU A 16 30.35 47.73 15.65
CA LEU A 16 30.07 46.40 16.16
C LEU A 16 28.64 46.35 16.73
N GLY A 17 27.78 45.55 16.11
CA GLY A 17 26.55 45.10 16.70
C GLY A 17 26.58 43.57 16.82
N ALA A 18 26.91 43.08 18.01
CA ALA A 18 26.86 41.67 18.35
C ALA A 18 25.39 41.23 18.47
N THR A 19 24.85 40.61 17.42
CA THR A 19 23.55 39.90 17.49
C THR A 19 23.83 38.48 17.92
N VAL A 20 23.50 38.17 19.15
CA VAL A 20 23.51 36.82 19.73
C VAL A 20 22.41 36.00 19.03
N CYS A 21 22.79 35.12 18.12
CA CYS A 21 21.91 34.10 17.60
C CYS A 21 21.69 33.04 18.70
N ALA A 22 20.50 33.04 19.29
CA ALA A 22 20.03 31.91 20.10
C ALA A 22 19.81 30.70 19.17
N PRO A 23 20.21 29.47 19.59
CA PRO A 23 19.95 28.28 18.80
C PRO A 23 18.43 28.03 18.76
N ALA A 24 17.86 28.01 17.56
CA ALA A 24 16.50 27.54 17.31
C ALA A 24 16.42 26.07 17.74
N MET A 25 15.76 25.83 18.88
CA MET A 25 15.35 24.47 19.25
C MET A 25 14.44 23.94 18.14
N ALA A 26 14.95 22.99 17.37
CA ALA A 26 14.13 22.19 16.47
C ALA A 26 13.09 21.47 17.33
N ARG A 27 11.87 21.97 17.31
CA ARG A 27 10.71 21.23 17.82
C ARG A 27 10.59 19.98 16.93
N SER A 28 10.88 18.82 17.51
CA SER A 28 10.48 17.54 16.96
C SER A 28 8.94 17.54 16.88
N SER A 29 8.41 17.90 15.72
CA SER A 29 7.01 17.68 15.42
C SER A 29 6.81 16.17 15.33
N GLY A 30 6.41 15.55 16.44
CA GLY A 30 5.92 14.20 16.45
C GLY A 30 4.83 14.09 15.40
N CYS A 31 4.99 13.16 14.45
CA CYS A 31 3.94 12.74 13.54
C CYS A 31 2.84 12.07 14.36
N ALA A 32 2.00 12.87 15.01
CA ALA A 32 0.72 12.39 15.50
C ALA A 32 -0.14 12.13 14.24
N GLY A 33 -0.44 10.87 13.96
CA GLY A 33 -1.35 10.48 12.91
C GLY A 33 -2.60 11.36 12.96
N ARG A 34 -2.99 11.91 11.82
CA ARG A 34 -4.18 12.75 11.76
C ARG A 34 -5.39 11.89 12.10
N SER A 35 -5.87 12.01 13.33
CA SER A 35 -7.19 11.54 13.70
C SER A 35 -8.20 12.12 12.72
N ARG A 36 -9.22 11.34 12.39
CA ARG A 36 -10.34 11.77 11.53
C ARG A 36 -10.78 13.20 11.98
N PRO A 37 -10.86 14.17 11.04
CA PRO A 37 -11.41 15.48 11.37
C PRO A 37 -12.83 15.32 11.92
N PRO A 38 -13.20 16.02 12.99
CA PRO A 38 -14.55 15.97 13.52
C PRO A 38 -15.57 16.29 12.41
N GLY A 39 -16.63 15.47 12.26
CA GLY A 39 -17.72 15.70 11.29
C GLY A 39 -17.53 15.09 9.90
N ARG A 40 -16.42 14.44 9.58
CA ARG A 40 -16.31 13.72 8.29
C ARG A 40 -16.98 12.34 8.42
N PRO A 41 -17.90 11.94 7.50
CA PRO A 41 -18.55 10.63 7.56
C PRO A 41 -17.51 9.51 7.44
N LEU A 42 -17.82 8.35 8.05
CA LEU A 42 -17.02 7.14 7.90
C LEU A 42 -17.02 6.70 6.43
N ARG A 43 -15.87 6.25 5.95
CA ARG A 43 -15.80 5.57 4.67
C ARG A 43 -16.12 4.09 4.89
N VAL A 44 -17.22 3.64 4.34
CA VAL A 44 -17.65 2.24 4.43
C VAL A 44 -17.64 1.66 3.02
N GLY A 45 -16.64 0.83 2.76
CA GLY A 45 -16.37 0.32 1.42
C GLY A 45 -16.57 -1.18 1.31
N VAL A 46 -16.79 -1.64 0.09
CA VAL A 46 -16.80 -3.07 -0.25
C VAL A 46 -15.98 -3.32 -1.52
N LYS A 47 -15.19 -4.41 -1.51
CA LYS A 47 -14.52 -4.88 -2.74
C LYS A 47 -15.48 -5.77 -3.52
N ILE A 48 -15.61 -5.49 -4.81
CA ILE A 48 -16.38 -6.31 -5.75
C ILE A 48 -15.59 -6.45 -7.04
N TYR A 49 -15.38 -7.67 -7.49
CA TYR A 49 -14.57 -7.98 -8.67
C TYR A 49 -15.43 -8.31 -9.91
N GLU A 50 -16.58 -8.93 -9.66
CA GLU A 50 -17.55 -9.32 -10.69
C GLU A 50 -18.95 -9.05 -10.18
N ARG A 51 -19.89 -8.83 -11.08
CA ARG A 51 -21.31 -8.74 -10.72
C ARG A 51 -22.07 -9.96 -11.20
N HIS A 52 -23.01 -10.39 -10.40
CA HIS A 52 -23.96 -11.44 -10.74
C HIS A 52 -25.38 -10.93 -10.56
N GLY A 53 -26.28 -11.32 -11.45
CA GLY A 53 -27.70 -10.99 -11.37
C GLY A 53 -28.05 -9.52 -11.69
N ASP A 54 -29.13 -9.07 -11.09
CA ASP A 54 -29.70 -7.73 -11.31
C ASP A 54 -28.89 -6.65 -10.60
N VAL A 55 -28.37 -5.71 -11.37
CA VAL A 55 -27.53 -4.61 -10.86
C VAL A 55 -28.33 -3.60 -10.05
N GLN A 56 -29.62 -3.40 -10.32
CA GLN A 56 -30.47 -2.49 -9.52
C GLN A 56 -30.63 -3.03 -8.10
N ARG A 57 -30.88 -4.34 -7.98
CA ARG A 57 -30.96 -5.02 -6.69
C ARG A 57 -29.63 -4.97 -5.94
N LEU A 58 -28.51 -5.15 -6.65
CA LEU A 58 -27.17 -5.04 -6.07
C LEU A 58 -26.95 -3.67 -5.41
N PHE A 59 -27.34 -2.59 -6.07
CA PHE A 59 -27.20 -1.25 -5.51
C PHE A 59 -28.20 -0.95 -4.38
N ALA A 60 -29.38 -1.54 -4.40
CA ALA A 60 -30.29 -1.50 -3.25
C ALA A 60 -29.66 -2.17 -2.03
N ASP A 61 -29.08 -3.37 -2.20
CA ASP A 61 -28.35 -4.07 -1.15
C ASP A 61 -27.17 -3.25 -0.61
N PHE A 62 -26.40 -2.58 -1.47
CA PHE A 62 -25.30 -1.70 -1.04
C PHE A 62 -25.80 -0.53 -0.19
N ALA A 63 -26.90 0.09 -0.58
CA ALA A 63 -27.51 1.20 0.16
C ALA A 63 -28.05 0.74 1.52
N ASP A 64 -28.71 -0.41 1.59
CA ASP A 64 -29.22 -1.00 2.82
C ASP A 64 -28.08 -1.32 3.81
N LEU A 65 -26.95 -1.83 3.31
CA LEU A 65 -25.74 -2.10 4.09
C LEU A 65 -24.94 -0.84 4.44
N GLY A 66 -25.35 0.33 3.93
CA GLY A 66 -24.70 1.62 4.24
C GLY A 66 -23.34 1.82 3.57
N PHE A 67 -23.07 1.13 2.46
CA PHE A 67 -21.86 1.35 1.68
C PHE A 67 -21.90 2.70 0.98
N ASN A 68 -20.76 3.40 0.99
CA ASN A 68 -20.57 4.67 0.29
C ASN A 68 -19.34 4.66 -0.63
N THR A 69 -18.65 3.53 -0.70
CA THR A 69 -17.44 3.38 -1.52
C THR A 69 -17.34 1.96 -2.08
N LEU A 70 -17.10 1.86 -3.37
CA LEU A 70 -16.97 0.59 -4.09
C LEU A 70 -15.52 0.46 -4.61
N PHE A 71 -14.84 -0.61 -4.24
CA PHE A 71 -13.53 -0.95 -4.76
C PHE A 71 -13.71 -2.04 -5.81
N VAL A 72 -13.47 -1.71 -7.07
CA VAL A 72 -13.93 -2.52 -8.20
C VAL A 72 -12.81 -2.93 -9.15
N SER A 73 -13.04 -4.03 -9.90
CA SER A 73 -12.20 -4.42 -11.04
C SER A 73 -12.34 -3.44 -12.21
N GLU A 74 -11.41 -3.50 -13.17
CA GLU A 74 -11.46 -2.71 -14.40
C GLU A 74 -12.75 -3.00 -15.22
N ALA A 75 -13.20 -4.25 -15.25
CA ALA A 75 -14.43 -4.64 -15.94
C ALA A 75 -15.65 -3.92 -15.38
N LEU A 76 -15.80 -3.88 -14.06
CA LEU A 76 -16.92 -3.15 -13.40
C LEU A 76 -16.78 -1.64 -13.53
N ALA A 77 -15.56 -1.09 -13.40
CA ALA A 77 -15.33 0.32 -13.65
C ALA A 77 -15.65 0.72 -15.09
N GLY A 78 -15.56 -0.22 -16.05
CA GLY A 78 -15.95 -0.04 -17.45
C GLY A 78 -17.45 -0.20 -17.73
N ASP A 79 -18.19 -0.83 -16.82
CA ASP A 79 -19.64 -1.05 -16.98
C ASP A 79 -20.43 0.27 -16.79
N ARG A 80 -21.05 0.73 -17.86
CA ARG A 80 -21.77 2.02 -17.88
C ARG A 80 -22.94 2.04 -16.91
N GLU A 81 -23.71 0.97 -16.84
CA GLU A 81 -24.88 0.86 -15.97
C GLU A 81 -24.44 0.85 -14.49
N PHE A 82 -23.41 0.09 -14.17
CA PHE A 82 -22.83 0.05 -12.82
C PHE A 82 -22.36 1.44 -12.36
N ARG A 83 -21.62 2.17 -13.20
CA ARG A 83 -21.15 3.52 -12.87
C ARG A 83 -22.28 4.52 -12.69
N GLU A 84 -23.30 4.45 -13.55
CA GLU A 84 -24.48 5.32 -13.45
C GLU A 84 -25.23 5.10 -12.12
N LEU A 85 -25.38 3.84 -11.71
CA LEU A 85 -26.01 3.49 -10.43
C LEU A 85 -25.14 3.92 -9.24
N ALA A 86 -23.82 3.75 -9.31
CA ALA A 86 -22.92 4.24 -8.27
C ALA A 86 -23.09 5.75 -8.07
N ARG A 87 -23.09 6.52 -9.17
CA ARG A 87 -23.28 7.96 -9.15
C ARG A 87 -24.64 8.36 -8.57
N ARG A 88 -25.73 7.70 -9.00
CA ARG A 88 -27.10 7.97 -8.50
C ARG A 88 -27.23 7.68 -7.01
N ASN A 89 -26.51 6.70 -6.49
CA ASN A 89 -26.49 6.36 -5.07
C ASN A 89 -25.41 7.10 -4.28
N SER A 90 -24.71 8.07 -4.88
CA SER A 90 -23.63 8.83 -4.25
C SER A 90 -22.51 7.94 -3.70
N MET A 91 -22.21 6.82 -4.36
CA MET A 91 -21.16 5.89 -3.99
C MET A 91 -19.90 6.19 -4.80
N ALA A 92 -18.78 6.41 -4.10
CA ALA A 92 -17.48 6.61 -4.76
C ALA A 92 -16.96 5.28 -5.33
N VAL A 93 -16.42 5.31 -6.54
CA VAL A 93 -15.85 4.15 -7.24
C VAL A 93 -14.32 4.24 -7.26
N PHE A 94 -13.65 3.28 -6.64
CA PHE A 94 -12.19 3.12 -6.64
C PHE A 94 -11.81 1.93 -7.52
N LEU A 95 -11.04 2.20 -8.58
CA LEU A 95 -10.48 1.16 -9.43
C LEU A 95 -9.33 0.44 -8.72
N ILE A 96 -9.42 -0.87 -8.55
CA ILE A 96 -8.33 -1.69 -8.00
C ILE A 96 -7.30 -1.96 -9.11
N GLU A 97 -6.04 -1.60 -8.84
CA GLU A 97 -4.93 -1.76 -9.77
C GLU A 97 -3.79 -2.57 -9.13
N PRO A 98 -3.64 -3.86 -9.49
CA PRO A 98 -2.47 -4.64 -9.09
C PRO A 98 -1.24 -4.12 -9.84
N VAL A 99 -0.15 -3.81 -9.09
CA VAL A 99 1.02 -3.16 -9.69
C VAL A 99 2.11 -4.16 -10.07
N PHE A 100 2.59 -4.98 -9.14
CA PHE A 100 3.68 -5.93 -9.41
C PHE A 100 3.23 -7.39 -9.44
N GLN A 101 2.00 -7.70 -9.06
CA GLN A 101 1.41 -9.02 -9.26
C GLN A 101 0.91 -9.10 -10.71
N ALA A 102 1.56 -9.93 -11.53
CA ALA A 102 1.37 -9.95 -12.97
C ALA A 102 1.47 -11.38 -13.54
N PRO A 103 0.66 -12.35 -13.08
CA PRO A 103 0.83 -13.75 -13.43
C PRO A 103 0.72 -14.03 -14.93
N ASP A 104 -0.12 -13.32 -15.65
CA ASP A 104 -0.31 -13.55 -17.09
C ASP A 104 0.86 -12.98 -17.90
N GLU A 105 1.31 -11.76 -17.60
CA GLU A 105 2.49 -11.18 -18.25
C GLU A 105 3.76 -12.01 -17.98
N LEU A 106 3.89 -12.56 -16.78
CA LEU A 106 5.03 -13.39 -16.39
C LEU A 106 5.06 -14.78 -17.04
N LYS A 107 3.94 -15.26 -17.58
CA LYS A 107 3.91 -16.48 -18.44
C LYS A 107 4.56 -16.20 -19.79
N GLU A 108 4.32 -15.01 -20.34
CA GLU A 108 4.88 -14.60 -21.64
C GLU A 108 6.30 -14.03 -21.50
N ARG A 109 6.58 -13.36 -20.38
CA ARG A 109 7.83 -12.66 -20.07
C ARG A 109 8.46 -13.16 -18.76
N PRO A 110 8.93 -14.43 -18.70
CA PRO A 110 9.52 -14.99 -17.49
C PRO A 110 10.82 -14.28 -17.05
N ASP A 111 11.46 -13.53 -17.93
CA ASP A 111 12.61 -12.66 -17.61
C ASP A 111 12.27 -11.53 -16.65
N LEU A 112 11.00 -11.17 -16.53
CA LEU A 112 10.51 -10.13 -15.61
C LEU A 112 10.31 -10.61 -14.18
N PHE A 113 10.37 -11.91 -13.90
CA PHE A 113 10.18 -12.39 -12.53
C PHE A 113 11.13 -11.71 -11.53
N ALA A 114 10.57 -11.33 -10.38
CA ALA A 114 11.39 -11.10 -9.22
C ALA A 114 12.05 -12.42 -8.77
N VAL A 115 13.24 -12.33 -8.16
CA VAL A 115 14.03 -13.50 -7.75
C VAL A 115 14.17 -13.50 -6.23
N THR A 116 13.89 -14.64 -5.61
CA THR A 116 14.01 -14.81 -4.16
C THR A 116 15.47 -14.89 -3.70
N ASP A 117 15.69 -14.79 -2.40
CA ASP A 117 16.96 -15.05 -1.74
C ASP A 117 17.47 -16.50 -1.93
N ALA A 118 16.60 -17.43 -2.30
CA ALA A 118 16.99 -18.80 -2.71
C ALA A 118 17.34 -18.92 -4.21
N GLY A 119 17.26 -17.83 -4.98
CA GLY A 119 17.54 -17.82 -6.40
C GLY A 119 16.39 -18.34 -7.28
N THR A 120 15.20 -18.49 -6.73
CA THR A 120 14.02 -18.98 -7.46
C THR A 120 13.09 -17.82 -7.88
N PRO A 121 12.24 -18.00 -8.90
CA PRO A 121 11.21 -17.01 -9.23
C PRO A 121 10.28 -16.73 -8.04
N ALA A 122 9.93 -15.47 -7.85
CA ALA A 122 9.06 -15.00 -6.76
C ALA A 122 7.60 -15.32 -7.10
N ARG A 123 7.20 -16.54 -6.85
CA ARG A 123 5.83 -17.05 -7.05
C ARG A 123 5.47 -18.08 -5.96
N ASP A 124 4.21 -18.12 -5.61
CA ASP A 124 3.62 -19.13 -4.74
C ASP A 124 2.11 -19.18 -5.02
N ASP A 125 1.55 -20.37 -5.27
CA ASP A 125 0.16 -20.58 -5.66
C ASP A 125 -0.25 -19.64 -6.82
N TRP A 126 -1.24 -18.79 -6.64
CA TRP A 126 -1.70 -17.81 -7.64
C TRP A 126 -0.90 -16.50 -7.65
N VAL A 127 -0.03 -16.29 -6.68
CA VAL A 127 0.75 -15.06 -6.52
C VAL A 127 2.04 -15.14 -7.33
N ALA A 128 2.25 -14.22 -8.26
CA ALA A 128 3.46 -14.15 -9.08
C ALA A 128 3.88 -12.67 -9.28
N PHE A 129 5.12 -12.35 -8.97
CA PHE A 129 5.59 -10.97 -8.93
C PHE A 129 6.63 -10.64 -10.00
N ALA A 130 6.37 -9.54 -10.72
CA ALA A 130 7.37 -8.89 -11.54
C ALA A 130 8.41 -8.17 -10.67
N CYS A 131 9.64 -8.10 -11.15
CA CYS A 131 10.72 -7.37 -10.49
C CYS A 131 10.45 -5.87 -10.47
N PRO A 132 10.41 -5.21 -9.28
CA PRO A 132 10.07 -3.80 -9.17
C PRO A 132 11.10 -2.83 -9.77
N THR A 133 12.28 -3.30 -10.20
CA THR A 133 13.32 -2.47 -10.83
C THR A 133 13.36 -2.56 -12.35
N ARG A 134 12.54 -3.41 -12.96
CA ARG A 134 12.47 -3.48 -14.43
C ARG A 134 11.82 -2.22 -14.99
N GLU A 135 12.63 -1.33 -15.55
CA GLU A 135 12.18 -0.01 -16.00
C GLU A 135 11.10 -0.08 -17.08
N GLU A 136 11.26 -0.97 -18.05
CA GLU A 136 10.27 -1.22 -19.11
C GLU A 136 8.91 -1.62 -18.52
N TYR A 137 8.89 -2.58 -17.59
CA TYR A 137 7.69 -3.01 -16.90
C TYR A 137 7.05 -1.86 -16.11
N ARG A 138 7.85 -1.15 -15.31
CA ARG A 138 7.38 -0.01 -14.49
C ARG A 138 6.70 1.05 -15.35
N ARG A 139 7.37 1.46 -16.43
CA ARG A 139 6.84 2.46 -17.37
C ARG A 139 5.54 1.98 -18.01
N SER A 140 5.53 0.79 -18.59
CA SER A 140 4.35 0.20 -19.23
C SER A 140 3.17 0.11 -18.26
N ARG A 141 3.42 -0.33 -17.00
CA ARG A 141 2.39 -0.47 -15.98
C ARG A 141 1.84 0.88 -15.51
N ALA A 142 2.71 1.85 -15.25
CA ALA A 142 2.29 3.20 -14.86
C ALA A 142 1.46 3.89 -15.97
N GLU A 143 1.85 3.73 -17.22
CA GLU A 143 1.09 4.22 -18.37
C GLU A 143 -0.26 3.51 -18.52
N ALA A 144 -0.32 2.19 -18.31
CA ALA A 144 -1.57 1.43 -18.38
C ALA A 144 -2.55 1.91 -17.29
N ILE A 145 -2.09 2.08 -16.05
CA ILE A 145 -2.89 2.61 -14.94
C ILE A 145 -3.39 4.03 -15.26
N ALA A 146 -2.53 4.92 -15.77
CA ALA A 146 -2.93 6.28 -16.13
C ALA A 146 -3.96 6.29 -17.26
N ARG A 147 -3.81 5.43 -18.28
CA ARG A 147 -4.81 5.26 -19.35
C ARG A 147 -6.15 4.73 -18.82
N ALA A 148 -6.12 3.73 -17.93
CA ALA A 148 -7.33 3.19 -17.30
C ALA A 148 -8.05 4.28 -16.48
N ALA A 149 -7.32 5.03 -15.66
CA ALA A 149 -7.88 6.15 -14.88
C ALA A 149 -8.51 7.24 -15.77
N SER A 150 -7.87 7.58 -16.90
CA SER A 150 -8.41 8.57 -17.83
C SER A 150 -9.64 8.08 -18.59
N ARG A 151 -9.66 6.81 -18.99
CA ARG A 151 -10.74 6.20 -19.77
C ARG A 151 -11.98 5.89 -18.92
N LEU A 152 -11.76 5.38 -17.71
CA LEU A 152 -12.83 4.88 -16.84
C LEU A 152 -13.37 5.94 -15.88
N GLU A 153 -12.61 7.01 -15.67
CA GLU A 153 -12.96 8.13 -14.82
C GLU A 153 -13.46 7.75 -13.41
N PRO A 154 -12.73 6.89 -12.68
CA PRO A 154 -13.12 6.57 -11.31
C PRO A 154 -12.95 7.77 -10.37
N ASP A 155 -13.56 7.71 -9.19
CA ASP A 155 -13.36 8.70 -8.13
C ASP A 155 -12.00 8.51 -7.43
N GLY A 156 -11.45 7.30 -7.50
CA GLY A 156 -10.13 6.99 -6.96
C GLY A 156 -9.49 5.76 -7.57
N LEU A 157 -8.20 5.61 -7.29
CA LEU A 157 -7.44 4.38 -7.52
C LEU A 157 -7.13 3.69 -6.21
N SER A 158 -7.12 2.38 -6.23
CA SER A 158 -6.69 1.54 -5.12
C SER A 158 -5.50 0.70 -5.59
N LEU A 159 -4.28 1.17 -5.25
CA LEU A 159 -3.04 0.51 -5.63
C LEU A 159 -2.85 -0.74 -4.78
N ASP A 160 -2.93 -1.89 -5.41
CA ASP A 160 -2.71 -3.19 -4.78
C ASP A 160 -1.39 -3.81 -5.27
N PHE A 161 -0.83 -4.76 -4.52
CA PHE A 161 0.43 -5.43 -4.84
C PHE A 161 1.59 -4.46 -5.17
N ILE A 162 1.53 -3.23 -4.67
CA ILE A 162 2.60 -2.24 -4.80
C ILE A 162 3.65 -2.45 -3.68
N ARG A 163 4.41 -3.51 -3.84
CA ARG A 163 5.35 -4.04 -2.86
C ARG A 163 6.27 -5.09 -3.48
N TYR A 164 7.29 -5.49 -2.76
CA TYR A 164 8.02 -6.71 -3.08
C TYR A 164 7.20 -7.95 -2.73
N PHE A 165 7.59 -9.10 -3.28
CA PHE A 165 6.89 -10.36 -3.10
C PHE A 165 6.81 -10.77 -1.63
N ALA A 166 5.63 -11.16 -1.21
CA ALA A 166 5.34 -12.00 -0.06
C ALA A 166 3.95 -12.61 -0.27
N TYR A 167 3.80 -13.89 -0.01
CA TYR A 167 2.49 -14.52 0.11
C TYR A 167 2.05 -14.38 1.57
N TRP A 168 1.79 -13.11 1.96
CA TRP A 168 1.55 -12.71 3.35
C TRP A 168 0.28 -13.34 3.93
N GLU A 169 -0.66 -13.73 3.10
CA GLU A 169 -1.90 -14.42 3.46
C GLU A 169 -1.64 -15.78 4.12
N ARG A 170 -0.44 -16.34 3.91
CA ARG A 170 0.03 -17.60 4.51
C ARG A 170 1.02 -17.39 5.67
N VAL A 171 1.19 -16.13 6.11
CA VAL A 171 2.14 -15.79 7.18
C VAL A 171 1.42 -15.67 8.52
N GLY A 172 1.34 -16.80 9.24
CA GLY A 172 0.78 -16.82 10.59
C GLY A 172 1.71 -16.23 11.65
N PRO A 173 1.20 -16.05 12.88
CA PRO A 173 1.94 -15.40 13.98
C PRO A 173 3.19 -16.12 14.44
N GLU A 174 3.35 -17.38 14.11
CA GLU A 174 4.50 -18.23 14.48
C GLU A 174 5.72 -18.02 13.56
N ARG A 175 5.58 -17.30 12.47
CA ARG A 175 6.67 -17.06 11.50
C ARG A 175 7.69 -16.06 12.04
N THR A 176 8.91 -16.17 11.55
CA THR A 176 10.02 -15.24 11.85
C THR A 176 10.50 -14.56 10.58
N TYR A 177 11.30 -13.50 10.70
CA TYR A 177 11.90 -12.80 9.54
C TYR A 177 12.65 -13.77 8.62
N GLU A 178 13.45 -14.66 9.19
CA GLU A 178 14.28 -15.63 8.46
C GLU A 178 13.47 -16.66 7.70
N SER A 179 12.22 -16.90 8.12
CA SER A 179 11.31 -17.84 7.48
C SER A 179 10.54 -17.25 6.31
N LEU A 180 10.66 -15.93 6.08
CA LEU A 180 9.97 -15.24 4.98
C LEU A 180 10.87 -15.21 3.72
N PRO A 181 10.34 -15.51 2.52
CA PRO A 181 11.08 -15.31 1.29
C PRO A 181 11.36 -13.82 1.09
N ARG A 182 12.60 -13.47 0.80
CA ARG A 182 13.03 -12.09 0.55
C ARG A 182 13.32 -11.89 -0.92
N THR A 183 13.00 -10.73 -1.44
CA THR A 183 13.18 -10.35 -2.85
C THR A 183 13.59 -8.88 -2.97
N CYS A 184 14.12 -8.43 -4.09
CA CYS A 184 14.45 -9.14 -5.31
C CYS A 184 15.97 -9.17 -5.49
N TYR A 185 16.54 -10.35 -5.64
CA TYR A 185 17.98 -10.53 -5.82
C TYR A 185 18.35 -10.88 -7.28
N CYS A 186 17.53 -10.47 -8.25
CA CYS A 186 17.86 -10.64 -9.67
C CYS A 186 19.09 -9.77 -10.05
N PRO A 187 19.81 -10.10 -11.12
CA PRO A 187 20.97 -9.32 -11.56
C PRO A 187 20.70 -7.82 -11.70
N THR A 188 19.55 -7.45 -12.26
CA THR A 188 19.16 -6.04 -12.41
C THR A 188 19.04 -5.32 -11.05
N CYS A 189 18.40 -5.95 -10.04
CA CYS A 189 18.32 -5.37 -8.69
C CYS A 189 19.68 -5.20 -8.06
N LEU A 190 20.57 -6.20 -8.18
CA LEU A 190 21.91 -6.16 -7.61
C LEU A 190 22.78 -5.08 -8.27
N GLU A 191 22.71 -4.94 -9.58
CA GLU A 191 23.39 -3.88 -10.34
C GLU A 191 22.88 -2.48 -9.97
N CYS A 192 21.56 -2.28 -9.94
CA CYS A 192 20.95 -1.02 -9.53
C CYS A 192 21.34 -0.65 -8.11
N PHE A 193 21.24 -1.57 -7.17
CA PHE A 193 21.64 -1.34 -5.78
C PHE A 193 23.13 -0.97 -5.67
N SER A 194 24.01 -1.72 -6.31
CA SER A 194 25.44 -1.44 -6.31
C SER A 194 25.76 -0.04 -6.86
N ARG A 195 25.17 0.30 -7.99
CA ARG A 195 25.34 1.61 -8.64
C ARG A 195 24.83 2.75 -7.75
N GLU A 196 23.65 2.62 -7.18
CA GLU A 196 22.96 3.69 -6.46
C GLU A 196 23.45 3.86 -5.03
N SER A 197 23.91 2.76 -4.38
CA SER A 197 24.48 2.81 -3.04
C SER A 197 25.98 3.08 -3.02
N GLY A 198 26.68 2.91 -4.14
CA GLY A 198 28.14 2.93 -4.24
C GLY A 198 28.83 1.68 -3.63
N LEU A 199 28.05 0.70 -3.16
CA LEU A 199 28.58 -0.52 -2.56
C LEU A 199 28.98 -1.52 -3.65
N ARG A 200 30.19 -2.07 -3.54
CA ARG A 200 30.64 -3.13 -4.43
C ARG A 200 30.23 -4.49 -3.87
N LEU A 201 29.40 -5.19 -4.62
CA LEU A 201 29.09 -6.58 -4.32
C LEU A 201 30.34 -7.45 -4.58
N PRO A 202 30.56 -8.51 -3.78
CA PRO A 202 31.63 -9.46 -4.04
C PRO A 202 31.58 -10.01 -5.47
N SER A 203 32.73 -10.22 -6.08
CA SER A 203 32.83 -10.69 -7.47
C SER A 203 32.23 -12.09 -7.70
N ASP A 204 32.25 -12.90 -6.65
CA ASP A 204 31.63 -14.23 -6.53
C ASP A 204 30.15 -14.18 -6.12
N GLY A 205 29.67 -13.02 -5.65
CA GLY A 205 28.29 -12.78 -5.20
C GLY A 205 27.28 -12.53 -6.33
N ARG A 206 27.56 -12.96 -7.55
CA ARG A 206 26.62 -12.82 -8.69
C ARG A 206 25.45 -13.82 -8.66
N ALA A 207 25.62 -14.94 -7.95
CA ALA A 207 24.49 -15.83 -7.70
C ALA A 207 23.53 -15.19 -6.69
N PRO A 208 22.21 -15.13 -6.96
CA PRO A 208 21.23 -14.47 -6.09
C PRO A 208 21.32 -14.87 -4.63
N ALA A 209 21.50 -16.15 -4.32
CA ALA A 209 21.56 -16.64 -2.96
C ALA A 209 22.83 -16.14 -2.20
N GLN A 210 23.98 -16.09 -2.86
CA GLN A 210 25.21 -15.59 -2.26
C GLN A 210 25.14 -14.08 -2.01
N ALA A 211 24.63 -13.33 -2.97
CA ALA A 211 24.40 -11.90 -2.83
C ALA A 211 23.41 -11.60 -1.69
N ALA A 212 22.35 -12.40 -1.55
CA ALA A 212 21.38 -12.27 -0.46
C ALA A 212 22.06 -12.44 0.91
N VAL A 213 22.81 -13.52 1.10
CA VAL A 213 23.54 -13.77 2.36
C VAL A 213 24.49 -12.61 2.69
N TRP A 214 25.24 -12.13 1.72
CA TRP A 214 26.20 -11.05 1.94
C TRP A 214 25.50 -9.72 2.28
N ILE A 215 24.45 -9.35 1.54
CA ILE A 215 23.68 -8.13 1.77
C ILE A 215 22.99 -8.18 3.14
N GLU A 216 22.35 -9.28 3.48
CA GLU A 216 21.66 -9.46 4.76
C GLU A 216 22.62 -9.33 5.95
N ALA A 217 23.82 -9.90 5.82
CA ALA A 217 24.81 -9.85 6.90
C ALA A 217 25.50 -8.48 7.05
N ASN A 218 25.69 -7.73 5.97
CA ASN A 218 26.56 -6.55 5.99
C ASN A 218 25.86 -5.23 5.65
N HIS A 219 24.75 -5.25 4.92
CA HIS A 219 24.13 -4.05 4.34
C HIS A 219 22.60 -4.05 4.36
N LEU A 220 21.98 -4.81 5.27
CA LEU A 220 20.52 -4.97 5.34
C LEU A 220 19.76 -3.62 5.38
N GLU A 221 20.23 -2.65 6.17
CA GLU A 221 19.56 -1.36 6.27
C GLU A 221 19.68 -0.52 4.98
N ALA A 222 20.84 -0.57 4.31
CA ALA A 222 21.03 0.08 3.01
C ALA A 222 20.14 -0.55 1.94
N TRP A 223 20.08 -1.88 1.91
CA TRP A 223 19.22 -2.66 1.04
C TRP A 223 17.73 -2.37 1.27
N THR A 224 17.29 -2.35 2.52
CA THR A 224 15.93 -2.03 2.92
C THR A 224 15.54 -0.63 2.45
N ARG A 225 16.38 0.36 2.71
CA ARG A 225 16.17 1.76 2.32
C ARG A 225 16.06 1.90 0.81
N TRP A 226 16.95 1.24 0.07
CA TRP A 226 16.93 1.22 -1.39
C TRP A 226 15.64 0.58 -1.93
N LYS A 227 15.22 -0.57 -1.42
CA LYS A 227 13.96 -1.20 -1.81
C LYS A 227 12.74 -0.29 -1.54
N CYS A 228 12.72 0.36 -0.39
CA CYS A 228 11.65 1.33 -0.08
C CYS A 228 11.63 2.49 -1.07
N GLN A 229 12.79 2.99 -1.52
CA GLN A 229 12.87 4.00 -2.57
C GLN A 229 12.33 3.50 -3.91
N VAL A 230 12.64 2.26 -4.30
CA VAL A 230 12.10 1.64 -5.52
C VAL A 230 10.57 1.58 -5.50
N ILE A 231 9.96 1.18 -4.38
CA ILE A 231 8.50 1.14 -4.26
C ILE A 231 7.92 2.56 -4.22
N SER A 232 8.51 3.46 -3.45
CA SER A 232 8.03 4.84 -3.34
C SER A 232 8.09 5.58 -4.67
N SER A 233 9.16 5.40 -5.46
CA SER A 233 9.26 6.01 -6.79
C SER A 233 8.22 5.48 -7.79
N MET A 234 7.77 4.23 -7.64
CA MET A 234 6.66 3.72 -8.45
C MET A 234 5.33 4.34 -8.05
N VAL A 235 5.08 4.52 -6.75
CA VAL A 235 3.88 5.24 -6.27
C VAL A 235 3.90 6.68 -6.77
N GLU A 236 5.04 7.35 -6.69
CA GLU A 236 5.20 8.72 -7.16
C GLU A 236 4.94 8.85 -8.67
N ASP A 237 5.50 7.96 -9.51
CA ASP A 237 5.28 7.96 -10.96
C ASP A 237 3.80 7.73 -11.30
N VAL A 238 3.17 6.70 -10.71
CA VAL A 238 1.74 6.42 -10.94
C VAL A 238 0.87 7.59 -10.50
N THR A 239 1.05 8.08 -9.27
CA THR A 239 0.21 9.16 -8.72
C THR A 239 0.43 10.48 -9.47
N GLY A 240 1.67 10.77 -9.89
CA GLY A 240 1.99 11.93 -10.69
C GLY A 240 1.28 11.92 -12.04
N ARG A 241 1.38 10.81 -12.79
CA ARG A 241 0.69 10.64 -14.10
C ARG A 241 -0.82 10.73 -13.97
N VAL A 242 -1.38 10.06 -12.99
CA VAL A 242 -2.83 10.03 -12.77
C VAL A 242 -3.35 11.40 -12.37
N ARG A 243 -2.71 12.10 -11.44
CA ARG A 243 -3.13 13.44 -11.00
C ARG A 243 -2.91 14.51 -12.06
N ALA A 244 -1.92 14.35 -12.94
CA ALA A 244 -1.76 15.21 -14.09
C ALA A 244 -2.94 15.11 -15.07
N ALA A 245 -3.46 13.89 -15.29
CA ALA A 245 -4.60 13.63 -16.15
C ALA A 245 -5.94 13.95 -15.46
N ARG A 246 -6.04 13.70 -14.15
CA ARG A 246 -7.25 13.86 -13.34
C ARG A 246 -6.94 14.47 -11.97
N PRO A 247 -6.84 15.80 -11.89
CA PRO A 247 -6.65 16.49 -10.63
C PRO A 247 -7.81 16.17 -9.65
N GLY A 248 -7.48 15.81 -8.42
CA GLY A 248 -8.48 15.47 -7.39
C GLY A 248 -8.84 13.98 -7.30
N LEU A 249 -8.36 13.11 -8.20
CA LEU A 249 -8.51 11.67 -8.07
C LEU A 249 -7.85 11.18 -6.77
N GLN A 250 -8.60 10.44 -5.95
CA GLN A 250 -8.12 9.93 -4.67
C GLN A 250 -7.28 8.67 -4.87
N ILE A 251 -6.25 8.50 -4.05
CA ILE A 251 -5.37 7.33 -4.07
C ILE A 251 -5.48 6.57 -2.76
N ASN A 252 -5.87 5.32 -2.83
CA ASN A 252 -5.79 4.36 -1.74
C ASN A 252 -4.60 3.42 -1.95
N LEU A 253 -3.88 3.09 -0.89
CA LEU A 253 -2.78 2.13 -0.89
C LEU A 253 -3.17 0.89 -0.08
N HIS A 254 -3.26 -0.28 -0.72
CA HIS A 254 -3.35 -1.54 0.01
C HIS A 254 -2.00 -1.89 0.62
N ALA A 255 -2.00 -2.15 1.92
CA ALA A 255 -0.80 -2.50 2.65
C ALA A 255 -0.92 -3.89 3.30
N VAL A 256 0.20 -4.59 3.35
CA VAL A 256 0.34 -5.81 4.14
C VAL A 256 0.12 -5.45 5.61
N PRO A 257 -0.71 -6.16 6.37
CA PRO A 257 -1.16 -5.72 7.69
C PRO A 257 -0.15 -6.04 8.81
N TRP A 258 1.13 -5.86 8.51
CA TRP A 258 2.21 -6.05 9.47
C TRP A 258 2.51 -4.74 10.18
N ARG A 259 2.49 -4.76 11.53
CA ARG A 259 2.89 -3.62 12.34
C ARG A 259 4.39 -3.38 12.19
N ARG A 260 4.85 -2.23 12.62
CA ARG A 260 6.26 -1.81 12.54
C ARG A 260 7.26 -2.90 12.94
N ASP A 261 6.97 -3.59 14.05
CA ASP A 261 7.88 -4.57 14.65
C ASP A 261 7.54 -6.02 14.31
N ASP A 262 6.42 -6.27 13.64
CA ASP A 262 6.03 -7.63 13.26
C ASP A 262 7.12 -8.25 12.37
N PHE A 263 7.47 -9.49 12.70
CA PHE A 263 8.51 -10.26 11.99
C PHE A 263 9.82 -9.47 11.81
N GLY A 264 10.28 -8.80 12.88
CA GLY A 264 11.53 -8.03 12.87
C GLY A 264 11.54 -6.83 11.92
N GLY A 265 10.38 -6.23 11.65
CA GLY A 265 10.24 -5.08 10.75
C GLY A 265 10.02 -5.46 9.28
N ALA A 266 9.38 -6.61 9.04
CA ALA A 266 9.19 -7.15 7.70
C ALA A 266 8.36 -6.26 6.75
N LEU A 267 7.49 -5.38 7.28
CA LEU A 267 6.77 -4.42 6.44
C LEU A 267 7.71 -3.58 5.56
N ARG A 268 8.83 -3.14 6.14
CA ARG A 268 9.87 -2.42 5.39
C ARG A 268 10.91 -3.37 4.78
N LYS A 269 11.43 -4.31 5.56
CA LYS A 269 12.55 -5.16 5.16
C LYS A 269 12.20 -6.18 4.08
N VAL A 270 10.99 -6.73 4.11
CA VAL A 270 10.53 -7.76 3.15
C VAL A 270 9.76 -7.11 2.01
N VAL A 271 8.64 -6.46 2.32
CA VAL A 271 7.71 -5.95 1.30
C VAL A 271 7.98 -4.50 0.88
N ALA A 272 8.88 -3.80 1.58
CA ALA A 272 9.34 -2.44 1.29
C ALA A 272 8.20 -1.39 1.29
N GLN A 273 7.18 -1.59 2.11
CA GLN A 273 6.15 -0.58 2.33
C GLN A 273 6.55 0.35 3.48
N ASP A 274 7.19 1.46 3.15
CA ASP A 274 7.60 2.52 4.09
C ASP A 274 6.44 3.50 4.29
N LEU A 275 5.57 3.22 5.26
CA LEU A 275 4.34 3.98 5.49
C LEU A 275 4.55 5.49 5.64
N PRO A 276 5.57 5.99 6.37
CA PRO A 276 5.83 7.42 6.47
C PRO A 276 6.05 8.11 5.11
N THR A 277 6.66 7.42 4.16
CA THR A 277 6.90 7.95 2.81
C THR A 277 5.68 7.77 1.92
N LEU A 278 5.11 6.56 1.88
CA LEU A 278 3.99 6.23 0.99
C LEU A 278 2.73 7.03 1.31
N SER A 279 2.45 7.24 2.58
CA SER A 279 1.24 7.96 3.02
C SER A 279 1.23 9.45 2.65
N ARG A 280 2.39 10.05 2.32
CA ARG A 280 2.42 11.44 1.83
C ARG A 280 1.91 11.58 0.39
N MET A 281 1.91 10.49 -0.36
CA MET A 281 1.50 10.44 -1.76
C MET A 281 0.09 9.90 -1.96
N THR A 282 -0.54 9.37 -0.90
CA THR A 282 -1.83 8.69 -0.93
C THR A 282 -2.84 9.38 -0.03
N ASP A 283 -4.13 9.20 -0.31
CA ASP A 283 -5.24 9.79 0.46
C ASP A 283 -5.74 8.86 1.56
N PHE A 284 -5.48 7.55 1.41
CA PHE A 284 -5.78 6.49 2.38
C PHE A 284 -4.70 5.42 2.35
N VAL A 285 -4.49 4.79 3.52
CA VAL A 285 -3.72 3.55 3.64
C VAL A 285 -4.63 2.47 4.20
N SER A 286 -4.76 1.37 3.45
CA SER A 286 -5.67 0.26 3.76
C SER A 286 -4.89 -1.01 4.13
N PRO A 287 -4.59 -1.25 5.41
CA PRO A 287 -4.05 -2.54 5.84
C PRO A 287 -5.11 -3.64 5.63
N MET A 288 -4.71 -4.75 5.03
CA MET A 288 -5.58 -5.90 4.73
C MET A 288 -5.70 -6.84 5.94
N CYS A 289 -6.47 -6.44 6.95
CA CYS A 289 -6.58 -7.09 8.25
C CYS A 289 -7.49 -8.34 8.21
N TYR A 290 -7.09 -9.38 7.47
CA TYR A 290 -7.84 -10.63 7.33
C TYR A 290 -7.52 -11.58 8.48
N SER A 291 -8.17 -11.35 9.61
CA SER A 291 -7.83 -11.95 10.90
C SER A 291 -8.01 -13.48 10.96
N ALA A 292 -9.06 -14.03 10.34
CA ALA A 292 -9.28 -15.46 10.29
C ALA A 292 -8.21 -16.18 9.47
N MET A 293 -7.90 -15.65 8.28
CA MET A 293 -6.84 -16.12 7.40
C MET A 293 -5.46 -16.12 8.07
N LEU A 294 -5.15 -15.04 8.82
CA LEU A 294 -3.87 -14.88 9.52
C LEU A 294 -3.85 -15.49 10.92
N ARG A 295 -4.90 -16.19 11.33
CA ARG A 295 -5.05 -16.79 12.66
C ARG A 295 -4.84 -15.79 13.80
N ARG A 296 -5.35 -14.56 13.63
CA ARG A 296 -5.28 -13.47 14.61
C ARG A 296 -6.62 -13.27 15.32
N LYS A 297 -6.57 -12.78 16.55
CA LYS A 297 -7.78 -12.38 17.30
C LYS A 297 -8.33 -11.05 16.76
N PRO A 298 -9.62 -10.76 16.90
CA PRO A 298 -10.21 -9.48 16.45
C PRO A 298 -9.48 -8.22 16.96
N SER A 299 -9.02 -8.23 18.21
CA SER A 299 -8.27 -7.11 18.82
C SER A 299 -6.96 -6.75 18.10
N TRP A 300 -6.38 -7.70 17.35
CA TRP A 300 -5.21 -7.43 16.51
C TRP A 300 -5.50 -6.37 15.44
N ILE A 301 -6.72 -6.32 14.89
CA ILE A 301 -7.12 -5.33 13.88
C ILE A 301 -6.95 -3.91 14.43
N ALA A 302 -7.49 -3.64 15.63
CA ALA A 302 -7.32 -2.34 16.28
C ALA A 302 -5.84 -1.99 16.54
N SER A 303 -5.02 -3.01 16.88
CA SER A 303 -3.58 -2.79 17.08
C SER A 303 -2.85 -2.43 15.77
N VAL A 304 -3.24 -3.04 14.64
CA VAL A 304 -2.71 -2.66 13.32
C VAL A 304 -3.14 -1.24 12.95
N VAL A 305 -4.41 -0.89 13.13
CA VAL A 305 -4.93 0.46 12.87
C VAL A 305 -4.15 1.51 13.65
N LYS A 306 -3.92 1.30 14.95
CA LYS A 306 -3.15 2.21 15.80
C LYS A 306 -1.70 2.35 15.36
N ASP A 307 -1.04 1.23 15.07
CA ASP A 307 0.35 1.23 14.60
C ASP A 307 0.51 1.96 13.26
N PHE A 308 -0.37 1.70 12.32
CA PHE A 308 -0.38 2.36 11.01
C PHE A 308 -0.65 3.86 11.14
N ALA A 309 -1.63 4.25 11.95
CA ALA A 309 -1.93 5.66 12.19
C ALA A 309 -0.77 6.41 12.88
N GLY A 310 0.02 5.72 13.69
CA GLY A 310 1.24 6.28 14.28
C GLY A 310 2.39 6.49 13.28
N GLN A 311 2.30 5.91 12.09
CA GLN A 311 3.31 6.00 11.02
C GLN A 311 2.84 6.78 9.80
N SER A 312 1.53 6.85 9.57
CA SER A 312 0.91 7.40 8.37
C SER A 312 0.50 8.85 8.55
N SER A 313 0.75 9.69 7.55
CA SER A 313 0.17 11.04 7.44
C SER A 313 -1.24 11.02 6.82
N SER A 314 -1.63 9.91 6.21
CA SER A 314 -2.97 9.69 5.63
C SER A 314 -3.85 8.87 6.56
N PRO A 315 -5.18 9.07 6.50
CA PRO A 315 -6.15 8.26 7.25
C PRO A 315 -6.00 6.76 6.97
N VAL A 316 -6.15 5.95 8.02
CA VAL A 316 -6.10 4.49 7.93
C VAL A 316 -7.50 3.94 7.71
N LEU A 317 -7.66 3.17 6.64
CA LEU A 317 -8.91 2.56 6.21
C LEU A 317 -8.76 1.03 6.15
N PRO A 318 -8.87 0.30 7.26
CA PRO A 318 -8.62 -1.13 7.30
C PRO A 318 -9.58 -1.90 6.40
N SER A 319 -9.05 -2.90 5.68
CA SER A 319 -9.86 -3.89 4.97
C SER A 319 -9.99 -5.14 5.84
N ILE A 320 -11.21 -5.65 6.04
CA ILE A 320 -11.48 -6.85 6.86
C ILE A 320 -12.10 -7.96 6.03
N GLN A 321 -11.79 -9.19 6.42
CA GLN A 321 -12.37 -10.41 5.87
C GLN A 321 -13.79 -10.59 6.40
N VAL A 322 -14.71 -11.02 5.54
CA VAL A 322 -16.11 -11.26 5.90
C VAL A 322 -16.38 -12.73 6.23
N LYS A 323 -15.66 -13.63 5.57
CA LYS A 323 -15.82 -15.08 5.69
C LYS A 323 -14.45 -15.74 5.48
N GLU A 324 -14.27 -16.96 5.95
CA GLU A 324 -13.11 -17.81 5.58
C GLU A 324 -13.03 -17.96 4.06
N TYR A 325 -11.82 -17.99 3.53
CA TYR A 325 -11.57 -18.02 2.10
C TYR A 325 -10.74 -19.23 1.64
N TYR A 326 -9.62 -19.50 2.33
CA TYR A 326 -8.79 -20.65 1.99
C TYR A 326 -9.20 -21.90 2.75
N PRO A 327 -9.02 -23.09 2.17
CA PRO A 327 -9.11 -24.34 2.93
C PRO A 327 -8.19 -24.31 4.15
N GLY A 328 -8.76 -24.55 5.33
CA GLY A 328 -8.03 -24.51 6.59
C GLY A 328 -7.99 -23.14 7.28
N ASP A 329 -8.59 -22.10 6.70
CA ASP A 329 -8.86 -20.87 7.42
C ASP A 329 -9.77 -21.17 8.62
N ARG A 330 -9.58 -20.40 9.69
CA ARG A 330 -10.46 -20.47 10.85
C ARG A 330 -11.85 -19.93 10.50
N THR A 331 -12.89 -20.65 10.90
CA THR A 331 -14.27 -20.20 10.73
C THR A 331 -14.47 -18.83 11.37
N LEU A 332 -15.13 -17.94 10.65
CA LEU A 332 -15.46 -16.60 11.08
C LEU A 332 -16.97 -16.52 11.32
N ASP A 333 -17.40 -16.85 12.53
CA ASP A 333 -18.80 -16.76 12.92
C ASP A 333 -19.27 -15.30 13.10
N ALA A 334 -20.57 -15.10 13.31
CA ALA A 334 -21.16 -13.78 13.42
C ALA A 334 -20.63 -12.97 14.63
N ALA A 335 -20.36 -13.61 15.75
CA ALA A 335 -19.88 -12.94 16.94
C ALA A 335 -18.43 -12.47 16.76
N GLU A 336 -17.59 -13.31 16.18
CA GLU A 336 -16.21 -12.96 15.90
C GLU A 336 -16.13 -11.92 14.78
N PHE A 337 -16.94 -12.04 13.73
CA PHE A 337 -17.02 -11.04 12.67
C PHE A 337 -17.44 -9.68 13.23
N GLU A 338 -18.45 -9.62 14.12
CA GLU A 338 -18.83 -8.38 14.80
C GLU A 338 -17.68 -7.79 15.61
N ALA A 339 -16.93 -8.61 16.33
CA ALA A 339 -15.75 -8.16 17.06
C ALA A 339 -14.66 -7.61 16.13
N CYS A 340 -14.44 -8.24 14.97
CA CYS A 340 -13.53 -7.74 13.93
C CYS A 340 -13.99 -6.39 13.37
N LEU A 341 -15.28 -6.25 13.06
CA LEU A 341 -15.85 -5.01 12.53
C LEU A 341 -15.76 -3.87 13.55
N ARG A 342 -16.07 -4.11 14.82
CA ARG A 342 -15.91 -3.12 15.90
C ARG A 342 -14.46 -2.70 16.06
N ALA A 343 -13.53 -3.66 16.06
CA ALA A 343 -12.09 -3.38 16.15
C ALA A 343 -11.57 -2.56 14.95
N ALA A 344 -12.11 -2.80 13.75
CA ALA A 344 -11.76 -2.04 12.55
C ALA A 344 -12.27 -0.59 12.59
N LEU A 345 -13.38 -0.35 13.28
CA LEU A 345 -14.00 0.97 13.42
C LEU A 345 -13.49 1.76 14.62
N GLU A 346 -12.67 1.16 15.49
CA GLU A 346 -12.08 1.87 16.63
C GLU A 346 -11.22 3.05 16.16
N PRO A 347 -11.34 4.24 16.78
CA PRO A 347 -10.43 5.34 16.49
C PRO A 347 -8.95 4.94 16.68
N PRO A 348 -8.04 5.36 15.78
CA PRO A 348 -8.18 6.45 14.79
C PRO A 348 -8.59 6.00 13.36
N SER A 349 -9.36 4.93 13.22
CA SER A 349 -9.83 4.47 11.92
C SER A 349 -10.66 5.52 11.17
N ALA A 350 -10.49 5.59 9.84
CA ALA A 350 -11.31 6.42 8.96
C ALA A 350 -12.55 5.71 8.42
N GLY A 351 -12.74 4.43 8.74
CA GLY A 351 -13.82 3.60 8.27
C GLY A 351 -13.42 2.14 8.12
N VAL A 352 -14.07 1.41 7.23
CA VAL A 352 -13.80 -0.01 6.98
C VAL A 352 -14.05 -0.37 5.52
N VAL A 353 -13.30 -1.32 4.99
CA VAL A 353 -13.53 -1.95 3.68
C VAL A 353 -13.79 -3.44 3.87
N PHE A 354 -14.86 -3.96 3.33
CA PHE A 354 -15.17 -5.38 3.39
C PHE A 354 -14.57 -6.15 2.20
N TRP A 355 -13.89 -7.23 2.47
CA TRP A 355 -13.39 -8.17 1.47
C TRP A 355 -14.16 -9.46 1.58
N SER A 356 -15.04 -9.77 0.65
CA SER A 356 -15.54 -9.05 -0.52
C SER A 356 -17.07 -9.17 -0.59
N TRP A 357 -17.71 -8.55 -1.59
CA TRP A 357 -19.15 -8.69 -1.81
C TRP A 357 -19.58 -10.15 -1.93
N ASP A 358 -18.88 -10.94 -2.76
CA ASP A 358 -19.18 -12.35 -2.96
C ASP A 358 -19.10 -13.18 -1.66
N LEU A 359 -18.28 -12.74 -0.69
CA LEU A 359 -18.19 -13.37 0.62
C LEU A 359 -19.32 -12.92 1.55
N ILE A 360 -19.81 -11.67 1.42
CA ILE A 360 -21.00 -11.17 2.14
C ILE A 360 -22.23 -11.97 1.72
N ASP A 361 -22.42 -12.16 0.42
CA ASP A 361 -23.55 -12.91 -0.13
C ASP A 361 -23.56 -14.38 0.35
N LYS A 362 -22.39 -14.98 0.48
CA LYS A 362 -22.21 -16.36 0.99
C LYS A 362 -22.19 -16.48 2.52
N ALA A 363 -22.34 -15.39 3.26
CA ALA A 363 -22.31 -15.35 4.73
C ALA A 363 -23.48 -14.58 5.32
N PRO A 364 -24.72 -15.08 5.21
CA PRO A 364 -25.93 -14.34 5.62
C PRO A 364 -25.95 -13.95 7.10
N GLN A 365 -25.28 -14.73 7.97
CA GLN A 365 -25.11 -14.37 9.38
C GLN A 365 -24.24 -13.11 9.56
N ASN A 366 -23.15 -12.97 8.78
CA ASN A 366 -22.26 -11.84 8.84
C ASN A 366 -22.85 -10.62 8.12
N ARG A 367 -23.62 -10.83 7.05
CA ARG A 367 -24.44 -9.78 6.42
C ARG A 367 -25.38 -9.13 7.42
N ARG A 368 -26.11 -9.92 8.24
CA ARG A 368 -26.99 -9.38 9.29
C ARG A 368 -26.25 -8.55 10.35
N VAL A 369 -24.98 -8.87 10.62
CA VAL A 369 -24.12 -8.01 11.50
C VAL A 369 -23.88 -6.66 10.85
N ILE A 370 -23.56 -6.62 9.56
CA ILE A 370 -23.36 -5.36 8.82
C ILE A 370 -24.66 -4.55 8.84
N GLU A 371 -25.81 -5.15 8.49
CA GLU A 371 -27.13 -4.52 8.50
C GLU A 371 -27.44 -3.86 9.85
N ARG A 372 -27.24 -4.60 10.94
CA ARG A 372 -27.49 -4.09 12.29
C ARG A 372 -26.60 -2.90 12.67
N LEU A 373 -25.34 -2.94 12.28
CA LEU A 373 -24.38 -1.89 12.64
C LEU A 373 -24.38 -0.71 11.67
N SER A 374 -24.94 -0.86 10.47
CA SER A 374 -24.94 0.18 9.43
C SER A 374 -25.65 1.46 9.85
N SER A 375 -26.63 1.38 10.76
CA SER A 375 -27.30 2.55 11.31
C SER A 375 -26.39 3.47 12.13
N SER A 376 -25.28 2.93 12.65
CA SER A 376 -24.33 3.67 13.50
C SER A 376 -23.26 4.44 12.69
N TRP A 377 -23.14 4.25 11.40
CA TRP A 377 -22.19 4.96 10.55
C TRP A 377 -22.83 5.84 9.47
N LYS A 378 -24.16 5.80 9.34
CA LYS A 378 -24.97 6.74 8.57
C LYS A 378 -25.10 8.04 9.36
#